data_52c094e1004597e6b604445be47a6e15
#
_entry.id   52c094e1004597e6b604445be47a6e15
#
_cell.length_a   1.000
_cell.length_b   1.000
_cell.length_c   1.000
_cell.angle_alpha   90.00
_cell.angle_beta   90.00
_cell.angle_gamma   90.00
#
_symmetry.space_group_name_H-M   'P 1'
#
loop_
_entity.id
_entity.type
_entity.pdbx_description
1 polymer ?
#
loop_
_entity_poly.entity_id
_entity_poly.type
_entity_poly.pdbx_seq_one_letter_code
_entity_poly.pdbx_strand_id
1 'polypeptide(L)'
;LNGASEKPGKCKEIKGLENIDKIINIDQSPIGRTPRSNPATYTGVFDLIRDIFAGTNEAKLRGFQKGRFSFNVAGGRCESCNGDGVHKIEMHFLPDVYVPCEVCKGKRYNRETLEVKYKGKSIADVLDMTVEESLEFFDKIPKIKQKIQTLYDVGLGYIKLGQPSTTLSGGEAQRVKLATELSKRATGKTLYILDEPTTGLHIADVHRLVDILQRLVDTGNTIIVIEHNLDLIKTCDHIIDLGPEGGSGGGTIVGTGTPEEIALNENSYTGQYLKKFL
;
A
#
# COMPACT_ATOMS: atom_id res chain seq x y z
N LEU A 1 13.74 -19.18 -1.61
CA LEU A 1 12.49 -18.64 -2.20
C LEU A 1 12.83 -17.31 -2.89
N ASN A 2 12.04 -16.81 -3.81
CA ASN A 2 12.21 -15.53 -4.54
C ASN A 2 13.56 -15.31 -5.29
N GLY A 3 14.48 -16.28 -5.34
CA GLY A 3 15.80 -16.12 -6.01
C GLY A 3 16.70 -15.05 -5.38
N ALA A 4 16.53 -14.73 -4.10
CA ALA A 4 17.35 -13.74 -3.40
C ALA A 4 18.83 -14.14 -3.37
N SER A 5 19.72 -13.17 -3.57
CA SER A 5 21.17 -13.36 -3.51
C SER A 5 21.72 -13.29 -2.07
N GLU A 6 20.92 -12.84 -1.12
CA GLU A 6 21.31 -12.73 0.28
C GLU A 6 21.41 -14.11 0.94
N LYS A 7 22.43 -14.29 1.76
CA LYS A 7 22.60 -15.53 2.53
C LYS A 7 21.59 -15.56 3.68
N PRO A 8 20.99 -16.73 3.97
CA PRO A 8 20.10 -16.88 5.11
C PRO A 8 20.84 -16.61 6.42
N GLY A 9 20.12 -16.15 7.43
CA GLY A 9 20.64 -16.03 8.79
C GLY A 9 21.10 -17.41 9.33
N LYS A 10 21.89 -17.39 10.40
CA LYS A 10 22.38 -18.64 11.03
C LYS A 10 21.20 -19.41 11.64
N CYS A 11 20.84 -20.52 11.05
CA CYS A 11 19.86 -21.46 11.56
C CYS A 11 20.31 -22.89 11.26
N LYS A 12 19.81 -23.89 12.02
CA LYS A 12 20.11 -25.31 11.76
C LYS A 12 19.37 -25.80 10.52
N GLU A 13 18.08 -25.48 10.45
CA GLU A 13 17.16 -25.98 9.43
C GLU A 13 15.95 -25.07 9.34
N ILE A 14 15.33 -24.99 8.18
CA ILE A 14 14.02 -24.38 7.96
C ILE A 14 13.12 -25.45 7.34
N LYS A 15 12.04 -25.81 8.03
CA LYS A 15 11.05 -26.83 7.59
C LYS A 15 9.82 -26.16 7.01
N GLY A 16 9.11 -26.86 6.12
CA GLY A 16 7.86 -26.38 5.54
C GLY A 16 8.03 -25.50 4.33
N LEU A 17 9.25 -25.33 3.80
CA LEU A 17 9.50 -24.50 2.61
C LEU A 17 8.75 -25.00 1.36
N GLU A 18 8.42 -26.28 1.30
CA GLU A 18 7.63 -26.91 0.24
C GLU A 18 6.18 -26.43 0.18
N ASN A 19 5.69 -25.83 1.27
CA ASN A 19 4.34 -25.28 1.37
C ASN A 19 4.26 -23.82 0.90
N ILE A 20 5.41 -23.18 0.63
CA ILE A 20 5.49 -21.75 0.29
C ILE A 20 6.18 -21.61 -1.07
N ASP A 21 5.50 -20.96 -2.00
CA ASP A 21 6.03 -20.65 -3.33
C ASP A 21 6.62 -19.22 -3.41
N LYS A 22 6.17 -18.31 -2.56
CA LYS A 22 6.53 -16.88 -2.60
C LYS A 22 6.51 -16.26 -1.21
N ILE A 23 7.43 -15.33 -0.96
CA ILE A 23 7.43 -14.48 0.23
C ILE A 23 7.21 -13.03 -0.19
N ILE A 24 6.32 -12.33 0.49
CA ILE A 24 6.04 -10.90 0.29
C ILE A 24 6.22 -10.19 1.62
N ASN A 25 7.21 -9.30 1.67
CA ASN A 25 7.41 -8.42 2.81
C ASN A 25 6.64 -7.11 2.58
N ILE A 26 5.77 -6.74 3.51
CA ILE A 26 4.94 -5.53 3.49
C ILE A 26 5.37 -4.67 4.67
N ASP A 27 6.42 -3.90 4.45
CA ASP A 27 7.02 -2.98 5.40
C ASP A 27 6.53 -1.53 5.21
N GLN A 28 6.94 -0.64 6.11
CA GLN A 28 6.60 0.78 6.08
C GLN A 28 7.49 1.62 5.14
N SER A 29 8.36 0.99 4.33
CA SER A 29 9.17 1.72 3.36
C SER A 29 8.31 2.41 2.30
N PRO A 30 8.73 3.57 1.78
CA PRO A 30 7.96 4.29 0.75
C PRO A 30 7.67 3.44 -0.49
N ILE A 31 6.49 3.63 -1.11
CA ILE A 31 6.13 2.99 -2.39
C ILE A 31 6.89 3.54 -3.60
N GLY A 32 7.76 4.52 -3.37
CA GLY A 32 8.65 5.11 -4.36
C GLY A 32 9.37 6.31 -3.77
N ARG A 33 10.45 6.72 -4.41
CA ARG A 33 11.35 7.79 -3.92
C ARG A 33 11.15 9.13 -4.64
N THR A 34 10.23 9.22 -5.57
CA THR A 34 9.99 10.41 -6.38
C THR A 34 8.54 10.87 -6.29
N PRO A 35 8.24 12.16 -6.53
CA PRO A 35 6.87 12.66 -6.58
C PRO A 35 5.98 11.99 -7.65
N ARG A 36 6.56 11.26 -8.62
CA ARG A 36 5.83 10.54 -9.68
C ARG A 36 5.21 9.25 -9.17
N SER A 37 5.79 8.64 -8.14
CA SER A 37 5.19 7.47 -7.50
C SER A 37 3.98 7.92 -6.68
N ASN A 38 2.86 7.24 -6.84
CA ASN A 38 1.61 7.52 -6.14
C ASN A 38 0.75 6.25 -6.06
N PRO A 39 -0.32 6.23 -5.26
CA PRO A 39 -1.20 5.08 -5.13
C PRO A 39 -1.73 4.55 -6.46
N ALA A 40 -2.13 5.43 -7.38
CA ALA A 40 -2.67 5.02 -8.68
C ALA A 40 -1.63 4.31 -9.57
N THR A 41 -0.37 4.78 -9.55
CA THR A 41 0.71 4.14 -10.34
C THR A 41 1.15 2.84 -9.71
N TYR A 42 1.25 2.78 -8.39
CA TYR A 42 1.72 1.60 -7.66
C TYR A 42 0.75 0.41 -7.79
N THR A 43 -0.55 0.65 -7.67
CA THR A 43 -1.59 -0.38 -7.85
C THR A 43 -1.82 -0.75 -9.32
N GLY A 44 -1.25 0.02 -10.25
CA GLY A 44 -1.47 -0.14 -11.69
C GLY A 44 -2.86 0.27 -12.17
N VAL A 45 -3.68 0.93 -11.32
CA VAL A 45 -4.99 1.46 -11.76
C VAL A 45 -4.83 2.62 -12.74
N PHE A 46 -3.73 3.38 -12.62
CA PHE A 46 -3.46 4.50 -13.52
C PHE A 46 -3.35 4.09 -14.99
N ASP A 47 -2.84 2.89 -15.27
CA ASP A 47 -2.76 2.37 -16.63
C ASP A 47 -4.14 2.18 -17.27
N LEU A 48 -5.10 1.70 -16.49
CA LEU A 48 -6.50 1.54 -16.92
C LEU A 48 -7.20 2.90 -17.09
N ILE A 49 -6.90 3.86 -16.20
CA ILE A 49 -7.41 5.23 -16.31
C ILE A 49 -6.92 5.88 -17.61
N ARG A 50 -5.63 5.75 -17.94
CA ARG A 50 -5.06 6.28 -19.19
C ARG A 50 -5.70 5.67 -20.43
N ASP A 51 -6.05 4.38 -20.40
CA ASP A 51 -6.78 3.73 -21.50
C ASP A 51 -8.15 4.35 -21.72
N ILE A 52 -8.87 4.71 -20.64
CA ILE A 52 -10.17 5.39 -20.76
C ILE A 52 -10.02 6.76 -21.42
N PHE A 53 -9.05 7.56 -20.98
CA PHE A 53 -8.83 8.88 -21.54
C PHE A 53 -8.46 8.81 -23.02
N ALA A 54 -7.58 7.88 -23.41
CA ALA A 54 -7.24 7.62 -24.81
C ALA A 54 -8.43 7.14 -25.65
N GLY A 55 -9.39 6.47 -25.03
CA GLY A 55 -10.62 6.01 -25.65
C GLY A 55 -11.70 7.08 -25.87
N THR A 56 -11.55 8.28 -25.30
CA THR A 56 -12.52 9.38 -25.45
C THR A 56 -12.56 9.89 -26.90
N ASN A 57 -13.73 10.41 -27.33
CA ASN A 57 -13.87 10.99 -28.67
C ASN A 57 -12.90 12.13 -28.93
N GLU A 58 -12.72 13.00 -27.93
CA GLU A 58 -11.79 14.13 -28.00
C GLU A 58 -10.33 13.69 -28.19
N ALA A 59 -9.88 12.67 -27.44
CA ALA A 59 -8.54 12.12 -27.60
C ALA A 59 -8.33 11.52 -29.00
N LYS A 60 -9.32 10.76 -29.50
CA LYS A 60 -9.29 10.17 -30.85
C LYS A 60 -9.23 11.22 -31.94
N LEU A 61 -10.04 12.28 -31.86
CA LEU A 61 -10.03 13.38 -32.84
C LEU A 61 -8.68 14.10 -32.89
N ARG A 62 -7.99 14.21 -31.74
CA ARG A 62 -6.66 14.83 -31.63
C ARG A 62 -5.51 13.84 -31.92
N GLY A 63 -5.79 12.57 -32.17
CA GLY A 63 -4.77 11.53 -32.33
C GLY A 63 -3.99 11.20 -31.05
N PHE A 64 -4.56 11.48 -29.88
CA PHE A 64 -3.89 11.27 -28.59
C PHE A 64 -3.94 9.81 -28.18
N GLN A 65 -2.76 9.20 -28.06
CA GLN A 65 -2.56 7.84 -27.63
C GLN A 65 -2.43 7.77 -26.09
N LYS A 66 -2.47 6.57 -25.50
CA LYS A 66 -2.30 6.29 -24.05
C LYS A 66 -1.07 6.99 -23.45
N GLY A 67 0.04 7.09 -24.22
CA GLY A 67 1.27 7.78 -23.79
C GLY A 67 1.06 9.26 -23.50
N ARG A 68 0.15 9.94 -24.20
CA ARG A 68 -0.19 11.35 -23.97
C ARG A 68 -0.68 11.61 -22.55
N PHE A 69 -1.37 10.65 -21.95
CA PHE A 69 -1.92 10.71 -20.61
C PHE A 69 -0.97 10.20 -19.52
N SER A 70 0.31 9.99 -19.87
CA SER A 70 1.37 9.66 -18.91
C SER A 70 2.17 10.91 -18.55
N PHE A 71 2.29 11.20 -17.26
CA PHE A 71 3.17 12.29 -16.79
C PHE A 71 4.67 11.90 -16.80
N ASN A 72 4.98 10.63 -17.13
CA ASN A 72 6.37 10.15 -17.26
C ASN A 72 6.91 10.27 -18.69
N VAL A 73 6.05 10.51 -19.69
CA VAL A 73 6.40 10.54 -21.11
C VAL A 73 6.25 11.95 -21.64
N ALA A 74 7.21 12.39 -22.47
CA ALA A 74 7.13 13.68 -23.15
C ALA A 74 5.91 13.78 -24.07
N GLY A 75 5.46 15.00 -24.34
CA GLY A 75 4.35 15.31 -25.24
C GLY A 75 3.05 15.63 -24.50
N GLY A 76 2.68 14.92 -23.43
CA GLY A 76 1.47 15.21 -22.65
C GLY A 76 1.73 15.83 -21.28
N ARG A 77 2.93 15.63 -20.75
CA ARG A 77 3.34 16.16 -19.45
C ARG A 77 3.67 17.66 -19.50
N CYS A 78 3.70 18.28 -18.35
CA CYS A 78 4.29 19.61 -18.20
C CYS A 78 5.81 19.51 -18.35
N GLU A 79 6.39 20.16 -19.36
CA GLU A 79 7.84 20.10 -19.60
C GLU A 79 8.63 20.96 -18.62
N SER A 80 8.02 21.97 -17.96
CA SER A 80 8.69 22.77 -16.94
C SER A 80 9.10 21.94 -15.72
N CYS A 81 8.22 21.06 -15.23
CA CYS A 81 8.49 20.16 -14.10
C CYS A 81 8.68 18.69 -14.53
N ASN A 82 8.78 18.42 -15.83
CA ASN A 82 8.91 17.07 -16.38
C ASN A 82 7.85 16.08 -15.87
N GLY A 83 6.65 16.57 -15.49
CA GLY A 83 5.56 15.75 -14.98
C GLY A 83 5.57 15.52 -13.47
N ASP A 84 6.53 16.07 -12.73
CA ASP A 84 6.58 15.94 -11.26
C ASP A 84 5.46 16.72 -10.55
N GLY A 85 4.96 17.79 -11.17
CA GLY A 85 3.99 18.71 -10.59
C GLY A 85 4.61 19.69 -9.60
N VAL A 86 5.85 19.45 -9.20
CA VAL A 86 6.62 20.21 -8.23
C VAL A 86 8.04 20.42 -8.72
N HIS A 87 8.73 21.43 -8.18
CA HIS A 87 10.17 21.60 -8.29
C HIS A 87 10.82 21.24 -6.97
N LYS A 88 11.86 20.41 -7.01
CA LYS A 88 12.67 20.06 -5.86
C LYS A 88 13.74 21.12 -5.66
N ILE A 89 13.80 21.71 -4.48
CA ILE A 89 14.86 22.62 -4.06
C ILE A 89 15.74 21.84 -3.07
N GLU A 90 16.94 21.51 -3.52
CA GLU A 90 17.92 20.79 -2.71
C GLU A 90 18.57 21.73 -1.69
N MET A 91 18.56 21.34 -0.44
CA MET A 91 19.14 22.08 0.67
C MET A 91 20.27 21.26 1.30
N HIS A 92 21.50 21.82 1.32
CA HIS A 92 22.70 21.08 1.75
C HIS A 92 22.65 20.55 3.19
N PHE A 93 21.91 21.19 4.11
CA PHE A 93 21.85 20.83 5.53
C PHE A 93 20.43 20.62 6.07
N LEU A 94 19.43 20.76 5.23
CA LEU A 94 18.01 20.62 5.57
C LEU A 94 17.34 19.64 4.62
N PRO A 95 16.19 19.05 4.99
CA PRO A 95 15.40 18.24 4.07
C PRO A 95 15.03 19.03 2.81
N ASP A 96 15.03 18.35 1.67
CA ASP A 96 14.61 18.91 0.39
C ASP A 96 13.21 19.50 0.46
N VAL A 97 13.01 20.68 -0.16
CA VAL A 97 11.71 21.36 -0.23
C VAL A 97 11.11 21.17 -1.59
N TYR A 98 9.83 20.80 -1.64
CA TYR A 98 9.06 20.64 -2.86
C TYR A 98 8.09 21.79 -3.03
N VAL A 99 8.25 22.58 -4.10
CA VAL A 99 7.41 23.75 -4.42
C VAL A 99 6.54 23.42 -5.62
N PRO A 100 5.21 23.71 -5.59
CA PRO A 100 4.35 23.50 -6.75
C PRO A 100 4.88 24.18 -8.02
N CYS A 101 4.86 23.49 -9.14
CA CYS A 101 5.25 24.04 -10.43
C CYS A 101 4.33 25.20 -10.83
N GLU A 102 4.85 26.37 -11.07
CA GLU A 102 4.09 27.57 -11.41
C GLU A 102 3.35 27.43 -12.74
N VAL A 103 3.92 26.70 -13.71
CA VAL A 103 3.33 26.49 -15.04
C VAL A 103 2.11 25.60 -15.00
N CYS A 104 2.22 24.40 -14.41
CA CYS A 104 1.11 23.45 -14.36
C CYS A 104 0.32 23.50 -13.04
N LYS A 105 0.74 24.30 -12.07
CA LYS A 105 0.10 24.45 -10.74
C LYS A 105 -0.19 23.09 -10.07
N GLY A 106 0.80 22.20 -10.11
CA GLY A 106 0.69 20.85 -9.53
C GLY A 106 0.01 19.81 -10.43
N LYS A 107 -0.60 20.19 -11.56
CA LYS A 107 -1.41 19.29 -12.40
C LYS A 107 -0.63 18.29 -13.23
N ARG A 108 0.71 18.41 -13.33
CA ARG A 108 1.63 17.48 -14.02
C ARG A 108 1.55 17.46 -15.55
N TYR A 109 0.50 17.97 -16.16
CA TYR A 109 0.22 17.91 -17.60
C TYR A 109 0.25 19.29 -18.26
N ASN A 110 0.43 19.30 -19.58
CA ASN A 110 0.25 20.49 -20.39
C ASN A 110 -1.23 20.78 -20.61
N ARG A 111 -1.54 22.00 -21.07
CA ARG A 111 -2.90 22.50 -21.27
C ARG A 111 -3.73 21.61 -22.20
N GLU A 112 -3.14 21.21 -23.36
CA GLU A 112 -3.86 20.43 -24.37
C GLU A 112 -4.32 19.08 -23.83
N THR A 113 -3.49 18.39 -23.02
CA THR A 113 -3.85 17.12 -22.38
C THR A 113 -4.97 17.31 -21.37
N LEU A 114 -4.97 18.45 -20.63
CA LEU A 114 -6.00 18.75 -19.63
C LEU A 114 -7.35 19.16 -20.24
N GLU A 115 -7.40 19.53 -21.51
CA GLU A 115 -8.63 19.80 -22.25
C GLU A 115 -9.45 18.54 -22.49
N VAL A 116 -8.80 17.37 -22.65
CA VAL A 116 -9.50 16.10 -22.79
C VAL A 116 -10.20 15.73 -21.49
N LYS A 117 -11.51 15.49 -21.56
CA LYS A 117 -12.36 15.19 -20.40
C LYS A 117 -13.02 13.82 -20.53
N TYR A 118 -13.11 13.14 -19.39
CA TYR A 118 -13.97 11.98 -19.21
C TYR A 118 -14.97 12.27 -18.09
N LYS A 119 -16.27 12.17 -18.37
CA LYS A 119 -17.35 12.61 -17.44
C LYS A 119 -17.11 14.02 -16.86
N GLY A 120 -16.64 14.97 -17.69
CA GLY A 120 -16.37 16.35 -17.28
C GLY A 120 -15.07 16.58 -16.50
N LYS A 121 -14.29 15.56 -16.17
CA LYS A 121 -13.03 15.64 -15.41
C LYS A 121 -11.84 15.42 -16.31
N SER A 122 -10.76 16.20 -16.14
CA SER A 122 -9.46 15.94 -16.75
C SER A 122 -8.73 14.82 -16.02
N ILE A 123 -7.67 14.29 -16.62
CA ILE A 123 -6.84 13.27 -15.97
C ILE A 123 -6.18 13.78 -14.67
N ALA A 124 -5.86 15.06 -14.59
CA ALA A 124 -5.36 15.67 -13.36
C ALA A 124 -6.45 15.76 -12.28
N ASP A 125 -7.69 16.12 -12.65
CA ASP A 125 -8.80 16.14 -11.71
C ASP A 125 -9.08 14.74 -11.15
N VAL A 126 -8.94 13.68 -11.96
CA VAL A 126 -9.08 12.28 -11.52
C VAL A 126 -7.94 11.88 -10.56
N LEU A 127 -6.72 12.31 -10.82
CA LEU A 127 -5.61 12.05 -9.87
C LEU A 127 -5.76 12.81 -8.56
N ASP A 128 -6.49 13.93 -8.56
CA ASP A 128 -6.77 14.74 -7.36
C ASP A 128 -7.98 14.22 -6.56
N MET A 129 -8.77 13.30 -7.10
CA MET A 129 -9.85 12.62 -6.37
C MET A 129 -9.30 11.78 -5.23
N THR A 130 -10.03 11.73 -4.12
CA THR A 130 -9.81 10.73 -3.08
C THR A 130 -10.15 9.33 -3.63
N VAL A 131 -9.66 8.31 -2.95
CA VAL A 131 -10.01 6.91 -3.26
C VAL A 131 -11.54 6.73 -3.21
N GLU A 132 -12.20 7.31 -2.19
CA GLU A 132 -13.65 7.24 -2.02
C GLU A 132 -14.41 7.91 -3.17
N GLU A 133 -14.08 9.16 -3.52
CA GLU A 133 -14.68 9.86 -4.67
C GLU A 133 -14.46 9.11 -5.99
N SER A 134 -13.30 8.49 -6.14
CA SER A 134 -12.96 7.74 -7.36
C SER A 134 -13.76 6.43 -7.50
N LEU A 135 -14.20 5.81 -6.40
CA LEU A 135 -15.09 4.65 -6.42
C LEU A 135 -16.44 4.98 -7.05
N GLU A 136 -17.02 6.12 -6.69
CA GLU A 136 -18.28 6.60 -7.28
C GLU A 136 -18.08 6.99 -8.75
N PHE A 137 -16.99 7.70 -9.05
CA PHE A 137 -16.69 8.17 -10.39
C PHE A 137 -16.52 7.01 -11.39
N PHE A 138 -15.86 5.92 -10.97
CA PHE A 138 -15.61 4.73 -11.80
C PHE A 138 -16.58 3.58 -11.54
N ASP A 139 -17.73 3.83 -10.93
CA ASP A 139 -18.72 2.78 -10.56
C ASP A 139 -19.04 1.81 -11.69
N LYS A 140 -19.18 2.32 -12.93
CA LYS A 140 -19.52 1.52 -14.12
C LYS A 140 -18.32 0.85 -14.80
N ILE A 141 -17.12 0.88 -14.21
CA ILE A 141 -15.91 0.31 -14.78
C ILE A 141 -15.31 -0.73 -13.82
N PRO A 142 -15.77 -2.00 -13.90
CA PRO A 142 -15.45 -3.02 -12.89
C PRO A 142 -13.95 -3.21 -12.64
N LYS A 143 -13.12 -3.20 -13.68
CA LYS A 143 -11.66 -3.39 -13.56
C LYS A 143 -10.97 -2.29 -12.77
N ILE A 144 -11.42 -1.04 -12.91
CA ILE A 144 -10.90 0.09 -12.15
C ILE A 144 -11.46 0.06 -10.74
N LYS A 145 -12.79 -0.10 -10.61
CA LYS A 145 -13.48 -0.16 -9.33
C LYS A 145 -12.87 -1.21 -8.40
N GLN A 146 -12.60 -2.41 -8.91
CA GLN A 146 -11.99 -3.48 -8.12
C GLN A 146 -10.64 -3.08 -7.51
N LYS A 147 -9.76 -2.42 -8.28
CA LYS A 147 -8.44 -1.96 -7.78
C LYS A 147 -8.56 -0.81 -6.78
N ILE A 148 -9.50 0.10 -6.99
CA ILE A 148 -9.74 1.22 -6.07
C ILE A 148 -10.41 0.70 -4.80
N GLN A 149 -11.29 -0.29 -4.92
CA GLN A 149 -11.95 -0.91 -3.77
C GLN A 149 -10.93 -1.52 -2.80
N THR A 150 -9.87 -2.17 -3.29
CA THR A 150 -8.83 -2.70 -2.38
C THR A 150 -8.09 -1.60 -1.59
N LEU A 151 -7.91 -0.39 -2.18
CA LEU A 151 -7.37 0.75 -1.46
C LEU A 151 -8.36 1.26 -0.39
N TYR A 152 -9.64 1.30 -0.71
CA TYR A 152 -10.69 1.70 0.23
C TYR A 152 -10.80 0.71 1.39
N ASP A 153 -10.79 -0.59 1.08
CA ASP A 153 -10.92 -1.67 2.06
C ASP A 153 -9.82 -1.64 3.12
N VAL A 154 -8.58 -1.26 2.74
CA VAL A 154 -7.46 -1.11 3.69
C VAL A 154 -7.49 0.22 4.47
N GLY A 155 -8.60 0.96 4.46
CA GLY A 155 -8.76 2.21 5.20
C GLY A 155 -8.08 3.43 4.56
N LEU A 156 -7.84 3.41 3.26
CA LEU A 156 -7.21 4.52 2.51
C LEU A 156 -8.23 5.34 1.70
N GLY A 157 -9.51 5.37 2.11
CA GLY A 157 -10.56 6.12 1.43
C GLY A 157 -10.26 7.61 1.26
N TYR A 158 -9.55 8.20 2.20
CA TYR A 158 -9.26 9.63 2.28
C TYR A 158 -8.06 10.10 1.47
N ILE A 159 -7.12 9.22 1.08
CA ILE A 159 -5.94 9.63 0.30
C ILE A 159 -6.32 9.90 -1.16
N LYS A 160 -5.57 10.78 -1.83
CA LYS A 160 -5.77 11.04 -3.25
C LYS A 160 -5.09 9.99 -4.11
N LEU A 161 -5.70 9.61 -5.25
CA LEU A 161 -5.13 8.66 -6.20
C LEU A 161 -3.72 9.08 -6.68
N GLY A 162 -3.52 10.37 -6.94
CA GLY A 162 -2.26 10.95 -7.40
C GLY A 162 -1.36 11.49 -6.29
N GLN A 163 -1.65 11.20 -5.01
CA GLN A 163 -0.86 11.70 -3.88
C GLN A 163 0.59 11.24 -4.00
N PRO A 164 1.58 12.14 -3.99
CA PRO A 164 2.99 11.77 -4.08
C PRO A 164 3.40 10.81 -2.96
N SER A 165 4.16 9.76 -3.30
CA SER A 165 4.66 8.79 -2.31
C SER A 165 5.48 9.44 -1.19
N THR A 166 6.12 10.57 -1.47
CA THR A 166 6.91 11.34 -0.50
C THR A 166 6.08 12.04 0.57
N THR A 167 4.76 12.11 0.40
CA THR A 167 3.81 12.70 1.35
C THR A 167 2.98 11.66 2.11
N LEU A 168 3.15 10.39 1.77
CA LEU A 168 2.50 9.29 2.49
C LEU A 168 3.27 8.97 3.77
N SER A 169 2.56 8.71 4.85
CA SER A 169 3.14 8.12 6.05
C SER A 169 3.59 6.67 5.79
N GLY A 170 4.45 6.12 6.65
CA GLY A 170 4.90 4.72 6.53
C GLY A 170 3.73 3.74 6.53
N GLY A 171 2.74 3.93 7.41
CA GLY A 171 1.55 3.10 7.47
C GLY A 171 0.66 3.21 6.22
N GLU A 172 0.51 4.40 5.62
CA GLU A 172 -0.21 4.57 4.36
C GLU A 172 0.52 3.85 3.20
N ALA A 173 1.84 4.00 3.11
CA ALA A 173 2.66 3.31 2.11
C ALA A 173 2.53 1.78 2.24
N GLN A 174 2.57 1.26 3.45
CA GLN A 174 2.39 -0.15 3.75
C GLN A 174 1.00 -0.65 3.30
N ARG A 175 -0.07 0.09 3.60
CA ARG A 175 -1.43 -0.27 3.19
C ARG A 175 -1.62 -0.19 1.67
N VAL A 176 -0.97 0.74 0.95
CA VAL A 176 -0.95 0.72 -0.52
C VAL A 176 -0.30 -0.54 -1.07
N LYS A 177 0.80 -1.02 -0.45
CA LYS A 177 1.43 -2.30 -0.81
C LYS A 177 0.47 -3.46 -0.57
N LEU A 178 -0.17 -3.51 0.60
CA LEU A 178 -1.16 -4.53 0.94
C LEU A 178 -2.33 -4.55 -0.05
N ALA A 179 -2.93 -3.39 -0.35
CA ALA A 179 -4.00 -3.27 -1.34
C ALA A 179 -3.59 -3.78 -2.73
N THR A 180 -2.33 -3.55 -3.11
CA THR A 180 -1.79 -4.03 -4.38
C THR A 180 -1.72 -5.56 -4.41
N GLU A 181 -1.27 -6.19 -3.34
CA GLU A 181 -1.22 -7.65 -3.25
C GLU A 181 -2.62 -8.26 -3.24
N LEU A 182 -3.57 -7.67 -2.51
CA LEU A 182 -4.98 -8.08 -2.50
C LEU A 182 -5.63 -8.03 -3.88
N SER A 183 -5.21 -7.10 -4.74
CA SER A 183 -5.74 -6.98 -6.09
C SER A 183 -5.26 -8.07 -7.06
N LYS A 184 -4.25 -8.87 -6.66
CA LYS A 184 -3.67 -9.95 -7.45
C LYS A 184 -4.42 -11.27 -7.19
N ARG A 185 -4.33 -12.21 -8.13
CA ARG A 185 -4.84 -13.56 -7.91
C ARG A 185 -3.96 -14.30 -6.91
N ALA A 186 -4.54 -14.77 -5.83
CA ALA A 186 -3.84 -15.56 -4.82
C ALA A 186 -3.44 -16.94 -5.38
N THR A 187 -2.25 -17.42 -5.03
CA THR A 187 -1.78 -18.79 -5.34
C THR A 187 -2.14 -19.78 -4.22
N GLY A 188 -2.46 -19.28 -3.03
CA GLY A 188 -2.74 -20.07 -1.83
C GLY A 188 -1.50 -20.65 -1.17
N LYS A 189 -0.30 -20.19 -1.54
CA LYS A 189 1.00 -20.63 -0.98
C LYS A 189 1.95 -19.46 -0.75
N THR A 190 1.43 -18.26 -0.60
CA THR A 190 2.24 -17.07 -0.36
C THR A 190 2.39 -16.85 1.15
N LEU A 191 3.63 -16.59 1.59
CA LEU A 191 3.92 -16.10 2.93
C LEU A 191 3.98 -14.57 2.90
N TYR A 192 3.06 -13.92 3.60
CA TYR A 192 3.08 -12.48 3.84
C TYR A 192 3.74 -12.18 5.19
N ILE A 193 4.63 -11.21 5.21
CA ILE A 193 5.25 -10.69 6.43
C ILE A 193 4.87 -9.22 6.55
N LEU A 194 4.18 -8.87 7.63
CA LEU A 194 3.72 -7.52 7.91
C LEU A 194 4.38 -7.02 9.20
N ASP A 195 4.88 -5.79 9.16
CA ASP A 195 5.52 -5.13 10.29
C ASP A 195 4.64 -3.99 10.77
N GLU A 196 4.05 -4.14 11.97
CA GLU A 196 3.15 -3.19 12.64
C GLU A 196 2.06 -2.59 11.72
N PRO A 197 1.23 -3.41 11.03
CA PRO A 197 0.28 -2.91 10.05
C PRO A 197 -0.87 -2.08 10.66
N THR A 198 -1.06 -2.11 11.97
CA THR A 198 -2.08 -1.30 12.67
C THR A 198 -1.60 0.11 13.01
N THR A 199 -0.31 0.44 12.78
CA THR A 199 0.26 1.74 13.12
C THR A 199 -0.52 2.89 12.45
N GLY A 200 -1.01 3.84 13.28
CA GLY A 200 -1.75 5.00 12.83
C GLY A 200 -3.18 4.73 12.36
N LEU A 201 -3.73 3.55 12.65
CA LEU A 201 -5.13 3.21 12.38
C LEU A 201 -6.05 3.58 13.54
N HIS A 202 -7.26 4.02 13.20
CA HIS A 202 -8.37 4.06 14.15
C HIS A 202 -8.90 2.65 14.39
N ILE A 203 -9.49 2.39 15.56
CA ILE A 203 -10.03 1.07 15.94
C ILE A 203 -10.92 0.44 14.87
N ALA A 204 -11.81 1.22 14.25
CA ALA A 204 -12.69 0.71 13.18
C ALA A 204 -11.92 0.22 11.95
N ASP A 205 -10.77 0.83 11.64
CA ASP A 205 -9.93 0.44 10.52
C ASP A 205 -9.05 -0.77 10.87
N VAL A 206 -8.72 -0.96 12.17
CA VAL A 206 -8.05 -2.19 12.65
C VAL A 206 -8.94 -3.41 12.39
N HIS A 207 -10.24 -3.33 12.70
CA HIS A 207 -11.17 -4.43 12.44
C HIS A 207 -11.27 -4.75 10.94
N ARG A 208 -11.35 -3.73 10.08
CA ARG A 208 -11.33 -3.94 8.62
C ARG A 208 -10.04 -4.61 8.16
N LEU A 209 -8.90 -4.21 8.73
CA LEU A 209 -7.60 -4.83 8.42
C LEU A 209 -7.60 -6.30 8.83
N VAL A 210 -8.09 -6.64 10.02
CA VAL A 210 -8.24 -8.03 10.50
C VAL A 210 -9.07 -8.85 9.51
N ASP A 211 -10.24 -8.35 9.08
CA ASP A 211 -11.10 -9.04 8.10
C ASP A 211 -10.37 -9.31 6.77
N ILE A 212 -9.51 -8.37 6.35
CA ILE A 212 -8.72 -8.50 5.13
C ILE A 212 -7.64 -9.56 5.30
N LEU A 213 -6.91 -9.54 6.41
CA LEU A 213 -5.87 -10.54 6.71
C LEU A 213 -6.50 -11.93 6.80
N GLN A 214 -7.65 -12.06 7.46
CA GLN A 214 -8.37 -13.32 7.55
C GLN A 214 -8.77 -13.86 6.17
N ARG A 215 -9.30 -13.02 5.29
CA ARG A 215 -9.61 -13.42 3.89
C ARG A 215 -8.38 -13.91 3.12
N LEU A 216 -7.19 -13.33 3.37
CA LEU A 216 -5.94 -13.82 2.78
C LEU A 216 -5.56 -15.20 3.29
N VAL A 217 -5.73 -15.45 4.60
CA VAL A 217 -5.51 -16.77 5.23
C VAL A 217 -6.50 -17.79 4.67
N ASP A 218 -7.78 -17.46 4.58
CA ASP A 218 -8.84 -18.33 4.05
C ASP A 218 -8.59 -18.79 2.60
N THR A 219 -7.83 -18.02 1.84
CA THR A 219 -7.39 -18.40 0.48
C THR A 219 -6.15 -19.30 0.47
N GLY A 220 -5.70 -19.80 1.64
CA GLY A 220 -4.60 -20.76 1.78
C GLY A 220 -3.22 -20.14 2.01
N ASN A 221 -3.12 -18.82 2.13
CA ASN A 221 -1.86 -18.15 2.38
C ASN A 221 -1.48 -18.21 3.88
N THR A 222 -0.22 -17.97 4.16
CA THR A 222 0.31 -17.84 5.53
C THR A 222 0.66 -16.36 5.77
N ILE A 223 0.31 -15.86 6.96
CA ILE A 223 0.62 -14.48 7.35
C ILE A 223 1.42 -14.51 8.66
N ILE A 224 2.54 -13.81 8.67
CA ILE A 224 3.31 -13.48 9.88
C ILE A 224 3.14 -11.99 10.10
N VAL A 225 2.66 -11.60 11.29
CA VAL A 225 2.48 -10.20 11.68
C VAL A 225 3.33 -9.93 12.90
N ILE A 226 4.15 -8.89 12.84
CA ILE A 226 4.80 -8.30 14.01
C ILE A 226 3.86 -7.22 14.52
N GLU A 227 3.33 -7.38 15.74
CA GLU A 227 2.27 -6.50 16.25
C GLU A 227 2.27 -6.35 17.76
N HIS A 228 1.69 -5.23 18.21
CA HIS A 228 1.46 -4.90 19.61
C HIS A 228 -0.02 -4.61 19.91
N ASN A 229 -0.86 -4.52 18.88
CA ASN A 229 -2.28 -4.25 18.99
C ASN A 229 -3.04 -5.51 19.42
N LEU A 230 -3.65 -5.49 20.60
CA LEU A 230 -4.33 -6.66 21.16
C LEU A 230 -5.59 -7.07 20.37
N ASP A 231 -6.26 -6.13 19.69
CA ASP A 231 -7.43 -6.46 18.86
C ASP A 231 -7.05 -7.30 17.63
N LEU A 232 -5.82 -7.14 17.10
CA LEU A 232 -5.30 -8.02 16.08
C LEU A 232 -4.72 -9.30 16.70
N ILE A 233 -3.91 -9.19 17.74
CA ILE A 233 -3.24 -10.33 18.37
C ILE A 233 -4.23 -11.41 18.82
N LYS A 234 -5.37 -11.03 19.41
CA LYS A 234 -6.40 -11.98 19.86
C LYS A 234 -7.08 -12.78 18.73
N THR A 235 -6.91 -12.34 17.48
CA THR A 235 -7.50 -13.01 16.29
C THR A 235 -6.51 -13.93 15.57
N CYS A 236 -5.26 -14.01 16.03
CA CYS A 236 -4.24 -14.86 15.44
C CYS A 236 -4.45 -16.35 15.81
N ASP A 237 -4.13 -17.26 14.90
CA ASP A 237 -4.17 -18.70 15.16
C ASP A 237 -3.02 -19.14 16.07
N HIS A 238 -1.88 -18.43 16.01
CA HIS A 238 -0.68 -18.78 16.78
C HIS A 238 0.14 -17.53 17.10
N ILE A 239 0.63 -17.42 18.33
CA ILE A 239 1.46 -16.34 18.84
C ILE A 239 2.84 -16.89 19.16
N ILE A 240 3.87 -16.13 18.84
CA ILE A 240 5.26 -16.33 19.30
C ILE A 240 5.61 -15.07 20.09
N ASP A 241 5.60 -15.17 21.42
CA ASP A 241 5.87 -14.04 22.31
C ASP A 241 7.37 -13.97 22.62
N LEU A 242 7.95 -12.79 22.32
CA LEU A 242 9.37 -12.49 22.51
C LEU A 242 9.55 -11.56 23.69
N GLY A 243 10.48 -11.88 24.59
CA GLY A 243 10.71 -11.06 25.76
C GLY A 243 11.89 -11.57 26.60
N PRO A 244 11.83 -11.41 27.95
CA PRO A 244 10.80 -10.66 28.70
C PRO A 244 10.90 -9.14 28.51
N GLU A 245 12.08 -8.61 28.23
CA GLU A 245 12.34 -7.16 28.07
C GLU A 245 12.87 -6.84 26.67
N GLY A 246 13.23 -5.58 26.42
CA GLY A 246 13.87 -5.14 25.20
C GLY A 246 15.41 -5.17 25.30
N GLY A 247 16.11 -5.00 24.15
CA GLY A 247 17.56 -4.90 24.08
C GLY A 247 18.28 -6.17 24.56
N SER A 248 19.31 -6.02 25.39
CA SER A 248 20.13 -7.15 25.89
C SER A 248 19.41 -8.08 26.87
N GLY A 249 18.31 -7.63 27.47
CA GLY A 249 17.47 -8.43 28.38
C GLY A 249 16.32 -9.18 27.68
N GLY A 250 16.20 -9.02 26.37
CA GLY A 250 15.10 -9.59 25.57
C GLY A 250 15.57 -10.53 24.46
N GLY A 251 14.71 -10.75 23.49
CA GLY A 251 15.01 -11.55 22.30
C GLY A 251 14.96 -13.05 22.50
N THR A 252 14.37 -13.51 23.61
CA THR A 252 14.12 -14.93 23.87
C THR A 252 12.63 -15.23 23.72
N ILE A 253 12.31 -16.47 23.39
CA ILE A 253 10.89 -16.91 23.32
C ILE A 253 10.39 -17.09 24.75
N VAL A 254 9.39 -16.32 25.14
CA VAL A 254 8.71 -16.39 26.43
C VAL A 254 7.57 -17.41 26.40
N GLY A 255 6.89 -17.51 25.28
CA GLY A 255 5.82 -18.47 25.05
C GLY A 255 5.44 -18.59 23.59
N THR A 256 4.83 -19.73 23.26
CA THR A 256 4.23 -19.98 21.94
C THR A 256 2.91 -20.71 22.13
N GLY A 257 1.90 -20.43 21.32
CA GLY A 257 0.59 -21.09 21.38
C GLY A 257 -0.52 -20.23 20.85
N THR A 258 -1.75 -20.65 21.07
CA THR A 258 -2.96 -19.85 20.76
C THR A 258 -3.04 -18.64 21.69
N PRO A 259 -3.86 -17.62 21.36
CA PRO A 259 -4.09 -16.49 22.25
C PRO A 259 -4.50 -16.91 23.66
N GLU A 260 -5.36 -17.94 23.79
CA GLU A 260 -5.82 -18.49 25.06
C GLU A 260 -4.68 -19.15 25.86
N GLU A 261 -3.80 -19.89 25.18
CA GLU A 261 -2.63 -20.53 25.83
C GLU A 261 -1.63 -19.48 26.32
N ILE A 262 -1.38 -18.43 25.51
CA ILE A 262 -0.52 -17.31 25.91
C ILE A 262 -1.12 -16.52 27.07
N ALA A 263 -2.44 -16.34 27.11
CA ALA A 263 -3.14 -15.65 28.21
C ALA A 263 -2.99 -16.37 29.57
N LEU A 264 -2.68 -17.66 29.55
CA LEU A 264 -2.41 -18.46 30.76
C LEU A 264 -0.95 -18.41 31.21
N ASN A 265 -0.05 -17.88 30.38
CA ASN A 265 1.38 -17.81 30.69
C ASN A 265 1.69 -16.58 31.57
N GLU A 266 1.96 -16.81 32.84
CA GLU A 266 2.27 -15.72 33.79
C GLU A 266 3.56 -14.94 33.49
N ASN A 267 4.48 -15.53 32.74
CA ASN A 267 5.72 -14.88 32.32
C ASN A 267 5.56 -14.00 31.07
N SER A 268 4.43 -14.08 30.38
CA SER A 268 4.11 -13.30 29.19
C SER A 268 3.40 -12.00 29.56
N TYR A 269 4.03 -10.85 29.30
CA TYR A 269 3.33 -9.57 29.44
C TYR A 269 2.15 -9.48 28.46
N THR A 270 2.34 -9.92 27.22
CA THR A 270 1.27 -9.98 26.21
C THR A 270 0.10 -10.83 26.74
N GLY A 271 0.39 -11.98 27.36
CA GLY A 271 -0.60 -12.87 27.95
C GLY A 271 -1.40 -12.23 29.07
N GLN A 272 -0.74 -11.52 29.99
CA GLN A 272 -1.39 -10.80 31.09
C GLN A 272 -2.40 -9.76 30.59
N TYR A 273 -2.10 -9.07 29.46
CA TYR A 273 -3.02 -8.12 28.86
C TYR A 273 -4.12 -8.81 28.06
N LEU A 274 -3.81 -9.85 27.26
CA LEU A 274 -4.79 -10.64 26.50
C LEU A 274 -5.89 -11.22 27.36
N LYS A 275 -5.56 -11.69 28.57
CA LYS A 275 -6.52 -12.23 29.55
C LYS A 275 -7.71 -11.31 29.83
N LYS A 276 -7.59 -10.01 29.56
CA LYS A 276 -8.66 -9.01 29.78
C LYS A 276 -9.55 -8.83 28.53
N PHE A 277 -9.12 -9.37 27.39
CA PHE A 277 -9.76 -9.20 26.08
C PHE A 277 -10.33 -10.49 25.48
N LEU A 278 -10.01 -11.63 26.08
CA LEU A 278 -10.56 -12.94 25.81
C LEU A 278 -11.66 -13.25 26.83
#